data_55a89316d9c7ea46d55d85c65b9e8f8b
#
_entry.id   55a89316d9c7ea46d55d85c65b9e8f8b
#
_cell.length_a   1.000
_cell.length_b   1.000
_cell.length_c   1.000
_cell.angle_alpha   90.00
_cell.angle_beta   90.00
_cell.angle_gamma   90.00
#
_symmetry.space_group_name_H-M   'P 1'
#
loop_
_entity.id
_entity.type
_entity.pdbx_description
1 polymer ?
#
loop_
_entity_poly.entity_id
_entity_poly.type
_entity_poly.pdbx_seq_one_letter_code
_entity_poly.pdbx_strand_id
1 'polypeptide(L)'
;MCEQNKDVMQAVSNWRTTFVPDRHYSEQCSQALRKKSQCLRLHFLFLLLLTVTAPLSLMAQGAYPPFAPTIPTIALTGAPAIQEPAPNPPDQQSAWNMELAGHSDLQGRSAYQPIIINENGREIAYVGHHTGSAMNPLTGVVEPNGTSLVDVTDPANPKYLSHIPGSSEGGEEGGGAQMVRVCSGNTLPKGVRGKWYLLRPNGSTAQEIFDVTDPAHPSRLTVIVDGLTGTHKSWWECDTGIAYLVANKRSEGWKGGNHMKIYDLSDPAKPAYIRDFGLLGQQPNATSHEGLAPAIGIHGPISTGVEKNRVYAAYGTGSNGVIQILDRKKLLTAFENSLNPTTEEMLAPQLGYITMSPDQGAHTVFPVYGVPIPEFQGHTALRKRDLMIVPSESSRGEHCAPGPNGDRPAPHLAFLLDITVEAAPWPLSTFRVPETPGDFCGKGGRFGAHSSTESFYPPYYGKLAIFSWFNAGTRVWDIRDPFAVQEVAYFIPAPNKNTMAFCPDGVSHPAGDPKITPACAKVIQTNNVELDDRGLIYSADRAGTGLHIMRLTGRAKDVVAAK
;
A
#
# COMPACT_ATOMS: atom_id res chain seq x y z
N MET A 1 -6.82 15.43 -38.10
CA MET A 1 -7.13 14.10 -37.52
C MET A 1 -7.30 13.03 -38.58
N CYS A 2 -6.62 13.12 -39.71
CA CYS A 2 -6.72 12.15 -40.83
C CYS A 2 -5.37 11.74 -41.42
N GLU A 3 -4.26 12.09 -40.76
CA GLU A 3 -2.91 11.78 -41.28
C GLU A 3 -2.10 10.78 -40.42
N GLN A 4 -2.60 10.38 -39.25
CA GLN A 4 -1.90 9.42 -38.36
C GLN A 4 -2.26 7.95 -38.58
N ASN A 5 -3.12 7.61 -39.57
CA ASN A 5 -3.54 6.23 -39.82
C ASN A 5 -2.91 5.59 -41.09
N LYS A 6 -1.95 6.24 -41.71
CA LYS A 6 -1.28 5.66 -42.89
C LYS A 6 -0.09 4.76 -42.54
N ASP A 7 0.59 5.02 -41.43
CA ASP A 7 1.80 4.27 -41.07
C ASP A 7 1.51 2.89 -40.47
N VAL A 8 0.33 2.72 -39.86
CA VAL A 8 -0.09 1.43 -39.28
C VAL A 8 -0.56 0.44 -40.34
N MET A 9 -1.10 0.92 -41.45
CA MET A 9 -1.54 0.06 -42.56
C MET A 9 -0.38 -0.41 -43.44
N GLN A 10 0.75 0.30 -43.46
CA GLN A 10 1.93 -0.08 -44.23
C GLN A 10 2.78 -1.15 -43.53
N ALA A 11 2.70 -1.22 -42.18
CA ALA A 11 3.36 -2.26 -41.40
C ALA A 11 2.68 -3.64 -41.52
N VAL A 12 1.36 -3.68 -41.80
CA VAL A 12 0.61 -4.94 -41.93
C VAL A 12 0.73 -5.53 -43.33
N SER A 13 1.04 -4.72 -44.37
CA SER A 13 1.21 -5.21 -45.77
C SER A 13 2.59 -5.86 -45.99
N ASN A 14 3.60 -5.55 -45.22
CA ASN A 14 4.96 -6.09 -45.35
C ASN A 14 5.18 -7.46 -44.69
N TRP A 15 4.18 -7.99 -43.98
CA TRP A 15 4.25 -9.30 -43.33
C TRP A 15 3.73 -10.47 -44.20
N ARG A 16 3.29 -10.22 -45.43
CA ARG A 16 2.73 -11.26 -46.32
C ARG A 16 3.66 -11.79 -47.42
N THR A 17 4.93 -11.38 -47.49
CA THR A 17 5.78 -11.73 -48.65
C THR A 17 7.08 -12.49 -48.34
N THR A 18 7.23 -13.10 -47.15
CA THR A 18 8.43 -13.92 -46.85
C THR A 18 8.13 -15.18 -46.03
N PHE A 19 7.15 -15.98 -46.43
CA PHE A 19 7.09 -17.38 -46.00
C PHE A 19 6.86 -18.27 -47.21
N VAL A 20 7.94 -18.87 -47.70
CA VAL A 20 7.89 -20.01 -48.63
C VAL A 20 7.75 -21.27 -47.76
N PRO A 21 6.68 -22.05 -47.83
CA PRO A 21 6.55 -23.26 -47.04
C PRO A 21 7.46 -24.34 -47.65
N ASP A 22 8.38 -24.83 -46.84
CA ASP A 22 9.21 -25.99 -47.15
C ASP A 22 8.32 -27.25 -47.26
N ARG A 23 8.27 -27.85 -48.45
CA ARG A 23 7.40 -29.01 -48.76
C ARG A 23 7.70 -30.24 -47.90
N HIS A 24 8.85 -30.32 -47.27
CA HIS A 24 9.23 -31.45 -46.40
C HIS A 24 8.54 -31.45 -45.03
N TYR A 25 8.05 -30.29 -44.55
CA TYR A 25 7.39 -30.25 -43.25
C TYR A 25 5.90 -30.64 -43.30
N SER A 26 5.27 -30.48 -44.47
CA SER A 26 3.86 -30.83 -44.64
C SER A 26 3.59 -32.34 -44.74
N GLU A 27 4.54 -33.11 -45.27
CA GLU A 27 4.40 -34.58 -45.37
C GLU A 27 4.61 -35.28 -44.02
N GLN A 28 5.50 -34.80 -43.19
CA GLN A 28 5.69 -35.38 -41.85
C GLN A 28 4.50 -35.11 -40.91
N CYS A 29 3.88 -33.95 -41.01
CA CYS A 29 2.68 -33.62 -40.21
C CYS A 29 1.45 -34.47 -40.66
N SER A 30 1.31 -34.75 -41.95
CA SER A 30 0.20 -35.57 -42.46
C SER A 30 0.33 -37.05 -42.11
N GLN A 31 1.55 -37.58 -42.04
CA GLN A 31 1.79 -38.97 -41.60
C GLN A 31 1.59 -39.15 -40.09
N ALA A 32 1.93 -38.15 -39.26
CA ALA A 32 1.69 -38.18 -37.83
C ALA A 32 0.19 -38.12 -37.49
N LEU A 33 -0.58 -37.38 -38.22
CA LEU A 33 -2.04 -37.29 -38.05
C LEU A 33 -2.76 -38.57 -38.53
N ARG A 34 -2.29 -39.25 -39.57
CA ARG A 34 -2.85 -40.54 -40.01
C ARG A 34 -2.57 -41.67 -39.04
N LYS A 35 -1.40 -41.71 -38.37
CA LYS A 35 -1.09 -42.71 -37.32
C LYS A 35 -1.92 -42.49 -36.05
N LYS A 36 -2.20 -41.24 -35.64
CA LYS A 36 -3.09 -40.96 -34.50
C LYS A 36 -4.54 -41.33 -34.75
N SER A 37 -5.03 -41.17 -36.00
CA SER A 37 -6.41 -41.54 -36.36
C SER A 37 -6.63 -43.06 -36.37
N GLN A 38 -5.62 -43.85 -36.72
CA GLN A 38 -5.72 -45.31 -36.70
C GLN A 38 -5.64 -45.85 -35.25
N CYS A 39 -4.84 -45.28 -34.38
CA CYS A 39 -4.82 -45.64 -32.95
C CYS A 39 -6.17 -45.30 -32.24
N LEU A 40 -6.80 -44.18 -32.60
CA LEU A 40 -8.09 -43.81 -32.01
C LEU A 40 -9.23 -44.75 -32.47
N ARG A 41 -9.18 -45.27 -33.72
CA ARG A 41 -10.22 -46.21 -34.22
C ARG A 41 -10.08 -47.61 -33.60
N LEU A 42 -8.87 -48.09 -33.28
CA LEU A 42 -8.70 -49.35 -32.59
C LEU A 42 -9.13 -49.29 -31.11
N HIS A 43 -8.93 -48.16 -30.43
CA HIS A 43 -9.39 -47.98 -29.06
C HIS A 43 -10.90 -47.88 -28.91
N PHE A 44 -11.59 -47.31 -29.89
CA PHE A 44 -13.06 -47.25 -29.90
C PHE A 44 -13.72 -48.62 -30.16
N LEU A 45 -13.11 -49.50 -30.97
CA LEU A 45 -13.62 -50.85 -31.19
C LEU A 45 -13.42 -51.77 -30.01
N PHE A 46 -12.35 -51.55 -29.20
CA PHE A 46 -12.10 -52.35 -28.00
C PHE A 46 -12.98 -51.92 -26.81
N LEU A 47 -13.39 -50.64 -26.77
CA LEU A 47 -14.35 -50.19 -25.73
C LEU A 47 -15.78 -50.61 -26.01
N LEU A 48 -16.16 -50.85 -27.26
CA LEU A 48 -17.54 -51.31 -27.62
C LEU A 48 -17.77 -52.81 -27.37
N LEU A 49 -16.73 -53.62 -27.25
CA LEU A 49 -16.84 -55.07 -27.00
C LEU A 49 -16.79 -55.43 -25.51
N LEU A 50 -16.44 -54.49 -24.65
CA LEU A 50 -16.39 -54.70 -23.18
C LEU A 50 -17.65 -54.24 -22.43
N THR A 51 -18.63 -53.65 -23.13
CA THR A 51 -19.86 -53.11 -22.51
C THR A 51 -21.06 -54.03 -22.56
N VAL A 52 -20.93 -55.28 -23.06
CA VAL A 52 -22.10 -56.18 -23.26
C VAL A 52 -22.23 -57.26 -22.19
N THR A 53 -21.36 -57.37 -21.18
CA THR A 53 -21.47 -58.38 -20.15
C THR A 53 -21.27 -57.92 -18.72
N ALA A 54 -21.48 -56.62 -18.42
CA ALA A 54 -21.61 -56.20 -17.05
C ALA A 54 -23.09 -56.12 -16.70
N PRO A 55 -23.55 -56.77 -15.62
CA PRO A 55 -24.92 -56.55 -15.16
C PRO A 55 -25.09 -55.07 -14.86
N LEU A 56 -26.13 -54.46 -15.42
CA LEU A 56 -26.59 -53.15 -15.00
C LEU A 56 -26.99 -53.25 -13.51
N SER A 57 -26.02 -53.20 -12.61
CA SER A 57 -26.27 -52.67 -11.30
C SER A 57 -26.66 -51.22 -11.50
N LEU A 58 -27.95 -50.90 -11.45
CA LEU A 58 -28.44 -49.58 -11.21
C LEU A 58 -27.76 -49.10 -9.94
N MET A 59 -26.59 -48.44 -10.10
CA MET A 59 -26.15 -47.51 -9.09
C MET A 59 -27.24 -46.47 -9.07
N ALA A 60 -28.17 -46.60 -8.13
CA ALA A 60 -28.97 -45.48 -7.72
C ALA A 60 -27.95 -44.33 -7.56
N GLN A 61 -27.95 -43.38 -8.47
CA GLN A 61 -27.39 -42.08 -8.18
C GLN A 61 -28.11 -41.68 -6.90
N GLY A 62 -27.43 -41.85 -5.76
CA GLY A 62 -27.92 -41.29 -4.53
C GLY A 62 -28.14 -39.84 -4.87
N ALA A 63 -29.43 -39.48 -5.04
CA ALA A 63 -29.78 -38.08 -5.09
C ALA A 63 -29.08 -37.51 -3.86
N TYR A 64 -28.12 -36.63 -4.07
CA TYR A 64 -27.64 -35.78 -2.98
C TYR A 64 -28.91 -35.34 -2.30
N PRO A 65 -29.07 -35.57 -0.99
CA PRO A 65 -30.27 -35.11 -0.31
C PRO A 65 -30.43 -33.66 -0.71
N PRO A 66 -31.61 -33.24 -1.20
CA PRO A 66 -31.79 -31.85 -1.58
C PRO A 66 -31.22 -31.07 -0.42
N PHE A 67 -30.26 -30.20 -0.72
CA PHE A 67 -29.67 -29.28 0.27
C PHE A 67 -30.88 -28.83 1.06
N ALA A 68 -30.98 -29.28 2.31
CA ALA A 68 -32.10 -28.91 3.12
C ALA A 68 -32.14 -27.40 3.10
N PRO A 69 -33.17 -26.71 2.61
CA PRO A 69 -33.21 -25.27 2.52
C PRO A 69 -33.29 -24.60 3.90
N THR A 70 -33.16 -25.36 4.92
CA THR A 70 -32.95 -24.99 6.29
C THR A 70 -31.54 -25.40 6.71
N ILE A 71 -30.51 -24.69 6.24
CA ILE A 71 -29.60 -24.21 7.26
C ILE A 71 -30.53 -23.45 8.19
N PRO A 72 -30.78 -23.92 9.45
CA PRO A 72 -31.44 -23.04 10.39
C PRO A 72 -30.67 -21.74 10.24
N THR A 73 -31.33 -20.65 9.92
CA THR A 73 -30.81 -19.35 10.20
C THR A 73 -30.54 -19.43 11.68
N ILE A 74 -29.37 -19.94 12.07
CA ILE A 74 -28.78 -19.61 13.32
C ILE A 74 -28.68 -18.11 13.13
N ALA A 75 -29.75 -17.42 13.57
CA ALA A 75 -29.61 -16.05 13.92
C ALA A 75 -28.32 -16.10 14.73
N LEU A 76 -27.23 -15.57 14.18
CA LEU A 76 -26.01 -15.30 14.94
C LEU A 76 -26.44 -14.23 15.94
N THR A 77 -27.26 -14.69 16.91
CA THR A 77 -27.66 -13.97 18.11
C THR A 77 -26.36 -13.83 18.87
N GLY A 78 -25.63 -12.79 18.57
CA GLY A 78 -24.32 -12.51 19.17
C GLY A 78 -23.22 -12.08 18.20
N ALA A 79 -23.29 -12.30 16.91
CA ALA A 79 -22.55 -11.43 16.02
C ALA A 79 -23.16 -10.03 16.24
N PRO A 80 -22.39 -9.05 16.75
CA PRO A 80 -22.88 -7.69 16.75
C PRO A 80 -23.29 -7.45 15.31
N ALA A 81 -24.53 -7.03 15.09
CA ALA A 81 -24.91 -6.46 13.82
C ALA A 81 -23.75 -5.55 13.46
N ILE A 82 -23.12 -5.76 12.28
CA ILE A 82 -22.26 -4.74 11.72
C ILE A 82 -23.15 -3.52 11.80
N GLN A 83 -22.88 -2.63 12.75
CA GLN A 83 -23.68 -1.43 12.87
C GLN A 83 -23.20 -0.58 11.72
N GLU A 84 -23.84 -0.86 10.57
CA GLU A 84 -23.63 -0.07 9.38
C GLU A 84 -23.79 1.37 9.80
N PRO A 85 -22.81 2.24 9.55
CA PRO A 85 -22.96 3.63 9.87
C PRO A 85 -24.29 4.08 9.25
N ALA A 86 -25.16 4.71 10.04
CA ALA A 86 -26.30 5.40 9.50
C ALA A 86 -25.82 6.26 8.33
N PRO A 87 -26.63 6.39 7.23
CA PRO A 87 -26.22 7.19 6.08
C PRO A 87 -25.61 8.49 6.58
N ASN A 88 -24.31 8.64 6.41
CA ASN A 88 -23.62 9.84 6.87
C ASN A 88 -23.84 10.92 5.83
N PRO A 89 -24.62 11.98 6.11
CA PRO A 89 -24.69 13.12 5.22
C PRO A 89 -23.28 13.55 4.85
N PRO A 90 -23.01 13.92 3.58
CA PRO A 90 -21.67 14.22 3.10
C PRO A 90 -20.96 15.36 3.84
N ASP A 91 -21.72 16.16 4.59
CA ASP A 91 -21.27 17.33 5.35
C ASP A 91 -21.10 17.09 6.86
N GLN A 92 -21.36 15.87 7.36
CA GLN A 92 -21.30 15.56 8.79
C GLN A 92 -20.22 14.56 9.13
N GLN A 93 -19.67 14.69 10.36
CA GLN A 93 -18.80 13.71 10.97
C GLN A 93 -19.59 12.47 11.37
N SER A 94 -19.01 11.30 11.20
CA SER A 94 -19.53 10.04 11.70
C SER A 94 -18.45 9.25 12.43
N ALA A 95 -18.82 8.60 13.53
CA ALA A 95 -17.89 7.80 14.32
C ALA A 95 -18.60 6.64 15.02
N TRP A 96 -17.87 5.55 15.21
CA TRP A 96 -18.30 4.40 16.00
C TRP A 96 -17.13 3.83 16.77
N ASN A 97 -17.27 3.68 18.09
CA ASN A 97 -16.21 3.23 19.01
C ASN A 97 -14.88 4.02 18.89
N MET A 98 -14.97 5.25 18.37
CA MET A 98 -13.86 6.17 18.22
C MET A 98 -14.36 7.59 18.42
N GLU A 99 -13.57 8.44 19.05
CA GLU A 99 -13.91 9.85 19.25
C GLU A 99 -12.76 10.76 18.86
N LEU A 100 -13.09 11.96 18.38
CA LEU A 100 -12.11 13.00 18.08
C LEU A 100 -11.54 13.55 19.39
N ALA A 101 -10.22 13.46 19.56
CA ALA A 101 -9.48 14.04 20.67
C ALA A 101 -8.96 15.44 20.35
N GLY A 102 -8.66 15.70 19.08
CA GLY A 102 -8.21 17.01 18.62
C GLY A 102 -8.02 17.08 17.11
N HIS A 103 -7.73 18.30 16.64
CA HIS A 103 -7.62 18.58 15.21
C HIS A 103 -6.66 19.75 14.94
N SER A 104 -5.84 19.61 13.91
CA SER A 104 -5.07 20.71 13.32
C SER A 104 -5.44 20.84 11.85
N ASP A 105 -5.78 22.05 11.41
CA ASP A 105 -6.21 22.29 10.02
C ASP A 105 -5.05 22.24 9.01
N LEU A 106 -3.79 22.16 9.48
CA LEU A 106 -2.58 22.15 8.66
C LEU A 106 -2.58 23.23 7.56
N GLN A 107 -3.27 24.33 7.79
CA GLN A 107 -3.50 25.45 6.86
C GLN A 107 -4.15 25.01 5.52
N GLY A 108 -4.95 23.93 5.54
CA GLY A 108 -5.57 23.38 4.33
C GLY A 108 -4.60 22.68 3.37
N ARG A 109 -3.36 22.39 3.80
CA ARG A 109 -2.39 21.67 2.98
C ARG A 109 -2.84 20.24 2.73
N SER A 110 -2.66 19.77 1.50
CA SER A 110 -2.90 18.36 1.13
C SER A 110 -1.94 17.44 1.89
N ALA A 111 -2.41 16.83 2.99
CA ALA A 111 -1.58 16.03 3.86
C ALA A 111 -1.45 14.58 3.39
N TYR A 112 -0.26 13.99 3.61
CA TYR A 112 0.03 12.60 3.26
C TYR A 112 0.22 11.74 4.50
N GLN A 113 1.41 11.69 5.08
CA GLN A 113 1.71 10.82 6.22
C GLN A 113 2.08 11.61 7.48
N PRO A 114 1.42 11.37 8.62
CA PRO A 114 1.90 11.83 9.91
C PRO A 114 2.88 10.78 10.50
N ILE A 115 3.93 11.24 11.18
CA ILE A 115 4.75 10.45 12.10
C ILE A 115 4.79 11.21 13.41
N ILE A 116 4.49 10.54 14.51
CA ILE A 116 4.45 11.14 15.85
C ILE A 116 5.61 10.61 16.67
N ILE A 117 6.38 11.52 17.25
CA ILE A 117 7.58 11.17 18.01
C ILE A 117 7.54 11.86 19.38
N ASN A 118 7.83 11.06 20.42
CA ASN A 118 8.07 11.58 21.76
C ASN A 118 9.49 12.15 21.84
N GLU A 119 9.60 13.47 21.83
CA GLU A 119 10.85 14.20 21.96
C GLU A 119 11.02 14.73 23.38
N ASN A 120 11.60 13.90 24.26
CA ASN A 120 11.85 14.29 25.64
C ASN A 120 10.58 14.74 26.41
N GLY A 121 9.47 14.04 26.19
CA GLY A 121 8.18 14.32 26.84
C GLY A 121 7.28 15.28 26.07
N ARG A 122 7.68 15.72 24.88
CA ARG A 122 6.82 16.43 23.93
C ARG A 122 6.48 15.50 22.76
N GLU A 123 5.22 15.43 22.42
CA GLU A 123 4.77 14.70 21.24
C GLU A 123 4.75 15.65 20.03
N ILE A 124 5.61 15.39 19.07
CA ILE A 124 5.70 16.17 17.84
C ILE A 124 5.19 15.34 16.68
N ALA A 125 4.18 15.85 15.97
CA ALA A 125 3.70 15.30 14.72
C ALA A 125 4.43 15.96 13.54
N TYR A 126 5.12 15.15 12.77
CA TYR A 126 5.73 15.49 11.49
C TYR A 126 4.78 15.04 10.39
N VAL A 127 4.23 15.99 9.64
CA VAL A 127 3.22 15.69 8.62
C VAL A 127 3.77 16.04 7.23
N GLY A 128 3.98 15.03 6.41
CA GLY A 128 4.33 15.20 5.01
C GLY A 128 3.12 15.62 4.17
N HIS A 129 3.38 16.35 3.10
CA HIS A 129 2.33 16.88 2.22
C HIS A 129 2.56 16.53 0.75
N HIS A 130 1.48 16.39 -0.01
CA HIS A 130 1.48 16.42 -1.47
C HIS A 130 1.84 17.82 -1.99
N THR A 131 1.99 17.95 -3.29
CA THR A 131 2.18 19.25 -3.96
C THR A 131 1.07 20.25 -3.61
N GLY A 132 1.32 21.50 -3.90
CA GLY A 132 0.47 22.63 -3.59
C GLY A 132 1.23 23.70 -2.83
N SER A 133 0.51 24.69 -2.35
CA SER A 133 1.06 25.76 -1.52
C SER A 133 -0.01 26.33 -0.59
N ALA A 134 0.43 26.85 0.56
CA ALA A 134 -0.46 27.55 1.48
C ALA A 134 0.29 28.65 2.24
N MET A 135 -0.46 29.57 2.82
CA MET A 135 0.08 30.59 3.70
C MET A 135 0.66 29.95 4.96
N ASN A 136 1.90 30.28 5.28
CA ASN A 136 2.47 29.98 6.58
C ASN A 136 2.05 31.09 7.58
N PRO A 137 1.25 30.78 8.60
CA PRO A 137 0.74 31.81 9.51
C PRO A 137 1.81 32.44 10.40
N LEU A 138 2.97 31.81 10.55
CA LEU A 138 4.09 32.33 11.36
C LEU A 138 4.91 33.39 10.60
N THR A 139 5.01 33.26 9.28
CA THR A 139 5.83 34.13 8.44
C THR A 139 5.01 35.10 7.57
N GLY A 140 3.72 34.79 7.35
CA GLY A 140 2.86 35.52 6.41
C GLY A 140 3.20 35.27 4.93
N VAL A 141 4.06 34.27 4.63
CA VAL A 141 4.51 33.93 3.27
C VAL A 141 3.75 32.71 2.76
N VAL A 142 3.38 32.72 1.47
CA VAL A 142 2.87 31.51 0.79
C VAL A 142 4.08 30.63 0.45
N GLU A 143 4.06 29.41 0.94
CA GLU A 143 5.14 28.43 0.80
C GLU A 143 4.66 27.18 0.07
N PRO A 144 5.49 26.56 -0.79
CA PRO A 144 5.21 25.24 -1.33
C PRO A 144 4.98 24.23 -0.22
N ASN A 145 4.08 23.28 -0.43
CA ASN A 145 3.82 22.19 0.52
C ASN A 145 5.10 21.35 0.70
N GLY A 146 5.34 20.94 1.94
CA GLY A 146 6.52 20.19 2.33
C GLY A 146 6.25 19.35 3.58
N THR A 147 6.77 19.75 4.75
CA THR A 147 6.54 19.05 6.02
C THR A 147 6.10 20.04 7.08
N SER A 148 4.93 19.82 7.69
CA SER A 148 4.47 20.59 8.85
C SER A 148 4.90 19.90 10.15
N LEU A 149 5.32 20.70 11.13
CA LEU A 149 5.67 20.26 12.48
C LEU A 149 4.64 20.81 13.45
N VAL A 150 3.98 19.92 14.21
CA VAL A 150 2.87 20.27 15.10
C VAL A 150 3.14 19.64 16.48
N ASP A 151 3.12 20.43 17.53
CA ASP A 151 3.14 19.91 18.91
C ASP A 151 1.73 19.39 19.25
N VAL A 152 1.64 18.11 19.50
CA VAL A 152 0.43 17.36 19.86
C VAL A 152 0.51 16.77 21.27
N THR A 153 1.38 17.33 22.11
CA THR A 153 1.53 16.95 23.53
C THR A 153 0.18 17.04 24.24
N ASP A 154 -0.52 18.15 24.04
CA ASP A 154 -1.95 18.25 24.34
C ASP A 154 -2.75 17.98 23.05
N PRO A 155 -3.31 16.77 22.89
CA PRO A 155 -4.01 16.41 21.66
C PRO A 155 -5.25 17.25 21.41
N ALA A 156 -5.86 17.84 22.46
CA ALA A 156 -7.04 18.70 22.32
C ALA A 156 -6.69 20.08 21.77
N ASN A 157 -5.43 20.51 21.94
CA ASN A 157 -4.95 21.83 21.52
C ASN A 157 -3.64 21.71 20.72
N PRO A 158 -3.62 21.10 19.54
CA PRO A 158 -2.44 20.99 18.70
C PRO A 158 -1.86 22.37 18.35
N LYS A 159 -0.54 22.53 18.46
CA LYS A 159 0.14 23.78 18.18
C LYS A 159 1.03 23.65 16.96
N TYR A 160 0.75 24.41 15.93
CA TYR A 160 1.61 24.53 14.76
C TYR A 160 2.93 25.20 15.15
N LEU A 161 4.06 24.53 14.87
CA LEU A 161 5.39 24.99 15.24
C LEU A 161 6.16 25.59 14.08
N SER A 162 6.15 24.92 12.94
CA SER A 162 6.87 25.34 11.74
C SER A 162 6.41 24.55 10.51
N HIS A 163 6.90 24.99 9.35
CA HIS A 163 6.79 24.27 8.09
C HIS A 163 8.13 24.30 7.36
N ILE A 164 8.54 23.16 6.86
CA ILE A 164 9.71 23.04 5.98
C ILE A 164 9.20 22.96 4.54
N PRO A 165 9.38 23.99 3.70
CA PRO A 165 8.92 23.96 2.32
C PRO A 165 9.51 22.79 1.53
N GLY A 166 8.72 22.23 0.60
CA GLY A 166 9.12 21.17 -0.33
C GLY A 166 9.28 21.69 -1.75
N SER A 167 9.33 20.76 -2.70
CA SER A 167 9.38 21.07 -4.13
C SER A 167 8.09 20.62 -4.82
N SER A 168 7.62 21.39 -5.81
CA SER A 168 6.50 21.00 -6.68
C SER A 168 6.91 20.02 -7.77
N GLU A 169 8.20 19.74 -7.92
CA GLU A 169 8.72 18.81 -8.92
C GLU A 169 8.19 17.38 -8.67
N GLY A 170 7.65 16.75 -9.71
CA GLY A 170 6.99 15.45 -9.64
C GLY A 170 5.47 15.52 -9.76
N GLY A 171 4.92 16.72 -9.93
CA GLY A 171 3.47 16.94 -10.09
C GLY A 171 2.69 16.62 -8.83
N GLU A 172 1.43 16.27 -8.99
CA GLU A 172 0.49 16.08 -7.87
C GLU A 172 0.90 14.92 -6.95
N GLU A 173 1.22 13.77 -7.55
CA GLU A 173 1.53 12.55 -6.79
C GLU A 173 3.01 12.45 -6.38
N GLY A 174 3.91 13.24 -6.95
CA GLY A 174 5.35 13.17 -6.66
C GLY A 174 5.92 14.43 -6.00
N GLY A 175 5.15 15.53 -5.98
CA GLY A 175 5.59 16.80 -5.39
C GLY A 175 5.37 16.89 -3.89
N GLY A 176 5.89 17.96 -3.29
CA GLY A 176 5.84 18.18 -1.85
C GLY A 176 6.96 17.46 -1.09
N ALA A 177 6.62 16.90 0.07
CA ALA A 177 7.46 16.02 0.87
C ALA A 177 6.57 15.00 1.59
N GLN A 178 6.04 14.06 0.85
CA GLN A 178 4.93 13.22 1.26
C GLN A 178 5.23 12.34 2.47
N MET A 179 6.42 11.75 2.47
CA MET A 179 6.80 10.75 3.48
C MET A 179 7.90 11.30 4.37
N VAL A 180 7.79 10.99 5.64
CA VAL A 180 8.75 11.41 6.65
C VAL A 180 9.17 10.24 7.54
N ARG A 181 10.41 10.26 8.02
CA ARG A 181 10.91 9.39 9.09
C ARG A 181 11.75 10.22 10.04
N VAL A 182 11.66 9.93 11.32
CA VAL A 182 12.40 10.67 12.35
C VAL A 182 13.17 9.71 13.23
N CYS A 183 14.46 9.99 13.44
CA CYS A 183 15.32 9.22 14.31
C CYS A 183 15.98 10.11 15.35
N SER A 184 16.10 9.59 16.59
CA SER A 184 16.90 10.21 17.64
C SER A 184 18.38 9.97 17.41
N GLY A 185 19.20 10.98 17.63
CA GLY A 185 20.66 10.84 17.67
C GLY A 185 21.14 9.99 18.85
N ASN A 186 20.26 9.69 19.82
CA ASN A 186 20.57 8.75 20.90
C ASN A 186 20.50 7.29 20.43
N THR A 187 19.71 7.00 19.37
CA THR A 187 19.54 5.65 18.82
C THR A 187 20.43 5.41 17.61
N LEU A 188 20.69 6.42 16.78
CA LEU A 188 21.58 6.30 15.64
C LEU A 188 23.02 5.99 16.06
N PRO A 189 23.72 5.01 15.47
CA PRO A 189 25.05 4.55 15.90
C PRO A 189 26.10 5.64 15.97
N LYS A 190 26.03 6.65 15.09
CA LYS A 190 26.95 7.80 15.03
C LYS A 190 26.17 9.12 15.13
N GLY A 191 24.94 9.08 15.60
CA GLY A 191 24.12 10.26 15.81
C GLY A 191 24.67 11.12 16.98
N VAL A 192 24.43 12.41 16.90
CA VAL A 192 24.79 13.33 17.99
C VAL A 192 23.72 13.22 19.09
N ARG A 193 24.14 12.88 20.30
CA ARG A 193 23.23 12.73 21.45
C ARG A 193 22.39 13.99 21.69
N GLY A 194 21.11 13.78 21.95
CA GLY A 194 20.14 14.85 22.17
C GLY A 194 19.61 15.51 20.90
N LYS A 195 20.12 15.14 19.73
CA LYS A 195 19.63 15.62 18.44
C LYS A 195 18.50 14.74 17.91
N TRP A 196 17.65 15.35 17.06
CA TRP A 196 16.59 14.67 16.30
C TRP A 196 16.77 14.97 14.82
N TYR A 197 16.57 13.95 13.99
CA TYR A 197 16.82 14.02 12.57
C TYR A 197 15.59 13.56 11.79
N LEU A 198 15.19 14.37 10.83
CA LEU A 198 14.07 14.11 9.91
C LEU A 198 14.62 13.75 8.54
N LEU A 199 14.30 12.54 8.05
CA LEU A 199 14.46 12.11 6.67
C LEU A 199 13.18 12.40 5.90
N ARG A 200 13.29 13.04 4.72
CA ARG A 200 12.16 13.30 3.83
C ARG A 200 12.56 13.34 2.35
N PRO A 201 11.64 13.13 1.41
CA PRO A 201 11.83 13.53 0.02
C PRO A 201 11.72 15.06 -0.14
N ASN A 202 12.27 15.59 -1.24
CA ASN A 202 12.05 16.95 -1.70
C ASN A 202 11.48 16.92 -3.13
N GLY A 203 10.16 16.86 -3.24
CA GLY A 203 9.48 16.50 -4.47
C GLY A 203 9.97 15.16 -4.99
N SER A 204 10.01 14.98 -6.30
CA SER A 204 10.54 13.79 -6.96
C SER A 204 12.08 13.82 -7.15
N THR A 205 12.77 14.87 -6.70
CA THR A 205 14.13 15.18 -7.16
C THR A 205 15.25 14.85 -6.18
N ALA A 206 14.95 14.76 -4.87
CA ALA A 206 15.98 14.51 -3.86
C ALA A 206 15.43 13.82 -2.61
N GLN A 207 16.35 13.27 -1.80
CA GLN A 207 16.11 12.85 -0.41
C GLN A 207 17.04 13.67 0.50
N GLU A 208 16.49 14.18 1.61
CA GLU A 208 17.15 15.13 2.49
C GLU A 208 17.05 14.72 3.96
N ILE A 209 18.01 15.18 4.77
CA ILE A 209 17.95 15.13 6.23
C ILE A 209 17.96 16.55 6.80
N PHE A 210 17.07 16.76 7.77
CA PHE A 210 17.01 17.97 8.59
C PHE A 210 17.37 17.67 10.04
N ASP A 211 18.05 18.59 10.70
CA ASP A 211 18.11 18.69 12.17
C ASP A 211 16.80 19.35 12.62
N VAL A 212 16.02 18.61 13.39
CA VAL A 212 14.72 19.03 13.93
C VAL A 212 14.72 19.05 15.45
N THR A 213 15.89 19.12 16.06
CA THR A 213 16.07 19.18 17.53
C THR A 213 15.29 20.34 18.16
N ASP A 214 15.22 21.46 17.47
CA ASP A 214 14.22 22.50 17.72
C ASP A 214 13.16 22.44 16.61
N PRO A 215 12.00 21.83 16.86
CA PRO A 215 10.97 21.67 15.84
C PRO A 215 10.33 23.01 15.40
N ALA A 216 10.58 24.10 16.11
CA ALA A 216 10.19 25.43 15.67
C ALA A 216 11.18 26.06 14.66
N HIS A 217 12.43 25.62 14.64
CA HIS A 217 13.51 26.13 13.78
C HIS A 217 14.28 25.00 13.11
N PRO A 218 13.64 24.16 12.28
CA PRO A 218 14.30 23.07 11.58
C PRO A 218 15.36 23.59 10.60
N SER A 219 16.48 22.87 10.48
CA SER A 219 17.56 23.25 9.55
C SER A 219 18.02 22.05 8.72
N ARG A 220 18.25 22.27 7.41
CA ARG A 220 18.72 21.21 6.53
C ARG A 220 20.14 20.81 6.89
N LEU A 221 20.35 19.55 7.22
CA LEU A 221 21.65 19.00 7.56
C LEU A 221 22.40 18.55 6.31
N THR A 222 21.76 17.77 5.43
CA THR A 222 22.38 17.25 4.22
C THR A 222 21.36 16.85 3.16
N VAL A 223 21.82 16.73 1.93
CA VAL A 223 21.15 16.04 0.84
C VAL A 223 21.78 14.65 0.72
N ILE A 224 20.98 13.61 0.80
CA ILE A 224 21.46 12.23 0.71
C ILE A 224 21.75 11.88 -0.75
N VAL A 225 20.80 12.19 -1.63
CA VAL A 225 20.87 11.95 -3.07
C VAL A 225 19.97 12.95 -3.79
N ASP A 226 20.41 13.42 -4.94
CA ASP A 226 19.70 14.33 -5.84
C ASP A 226 19.70 13.85 -7.29
N GLY A 227 19.12 14.66 -8.18
CA GLY A 227 18.98 14.33 -9.59
C GLY A 227 18.06 13.12 -9.80
N LEU A 228 17.14 12.88 -8.88
CA LEU A 228 16.12 11.84 -8.96
C LEU A 228 15.02 12.27 -9.93
N THR A 229 14.25 11.29 -10.41
CA THR A 229 13.06 11.46 -11.25
C THR A 229 11.82 10.81 -10.63
N GLY A 230 11.94 10.35 -9.40
CA GLY A 230 10.87 9.78 -8.60
C GLY A 230 11.35 9.53 -7.18
N THR A 231 10.48 9.78 -6.23
CA THR A 231 10.65 9.50 -4.80
C THR A 231 9.33 9.02 -4.26
N HIS A 232 9.34 8.34 -3.13
CA HIS A 232 8.11 8.01 -2.41
C HIS A 232 8.42 7.57 -0.99
N LYS A 233 7.68 6.59 -0.47
CA LYS A 233 7.69 6.11 0.89
C LYS A 233 9.00 5.40 1.24
N SER A 234 9.83 6.01 2.08
CA SER A 234 11.10 5.48 2.54
C SER A 234 10.98 4.88 3.95
N TRP A 235 11.93 4.02 4.30
CA TRP A 235 12.08 3.48 5.66
C TRP A 235 13.46 3.78 6.21
N TRP A 236 13.56 4.09 7.52
CA TRP A 236 14.83 4.35 8.20
C TRP A 236 14.88 3.57 9.52
N GLU A 237 15.85 2.69 9.66
CA GLU A 237 16.13 1.97 10.89
C GLU A 237 16.96 2.86 11.82
N CYS A 238 16.36 3.32 12.91
CA CYS A 238 17.04 4.25 13.82
C CYS A 238 18.16 3.59 14.64
N ASP A 239 18.13 2.29 14.83
CA ASP A 239 19.12 1.52 15.61
C ASP A 239 20.38 1.16 14.81
N THR A 240 20.25 0.98 13.51
CA THR A 240 21.37 0.66 12.61
C THR A 240 21.80 1.82 11.73
N GLY A 241 20.91 2.77 11.49
CA GLY A 241 21.09 3.85 10.55
C GLY A 241 20.79 3.47 9.09
N ILE A 242 20.44 2.22 8.79
CA ILE A 242 20.16 1.81 7.40
C ILE A 242 18.85 2.42 6.93
N ALA A 243 18.90 3.07 5.77
CA ALA A 243 17.73 3.66 5.11
C ALA A 243 17.48 3.01 3.75
N TYR A 244 16.22 2.67 3.52
CA TYR A 244 15.70 2.13 2.28
C TYR A 244 14.86 3.22 1.61
N LEU A 245 15.49 3.96 0.70
CA LEU A 245 14.89 5.11 0.03
C LEU A 245 14.15 4.65 -1.22
N VAL A 246 12.89 4.99 -1.34
CA VAL A 246 12.17 4.83 -2.60
C VAL A 246 12.60 5.96 -3.53
N ALA A 247 13.20 5.61 -4.65
CA ALA A 247 13.78 6.57 -5.56
C ALA A 247 13.86 6.01 -6.99
N ASN A 248 13.93 6.91 -7.95
CA ASN A 248 14.28 6.58 -9.33
C ASN A 248 15.29 7.62 -9.84
N LYS A 249 16.36 7.15 -10.42
CA LYS A 249 17.32 7.99 -11.15
C LYS A 249 17.46 7.42 -12.56
N ARG A 250 16.72 8.00 -13.51
CA ARG A 250 16.58 7.46 -14.87
C ARG A 250 17.92 7.18 -15.55
N SER A 251 18.94 7.98 -15.28
CA SER A 251 20.30 7.82 -15.82
C SER A 251 21.00 6.53 -15.37
N GLU A 252 20.53 5.88 -14.30
CA GLU A 252 21.11 4.63 -13.79
C GLU A 252 20.52 3.38 -14.47
N GLY A 253 19.53 3.54 -15.34
CA GLY A 253 19.00 2.49 -16.20
C GLY A 253 18.00 1.51 -15.53
N TRP A 254 17.61 1.73 -14.27
CA TRP A 254 16.56 0.95 -13.61
C TRP A 254 15.22 1.16 -14.30
N LYS A 255 14.45 0.07 -14.45
CA LYS A 255 13.23 -0.01 -15.24
C LYS A 255 11.98 0.00 -14.35
N GLY A 256 10.82 0.34 -14.93
CA GLY A 256 9.53 0.19 -14.27
C GLY A 256 9.24 1.19 -13.14
N GLY A 257 9.93 2.31 -13.09
CA GLY A 257 9.68 3.38 -12.11
C GLY A 257 10.57 3.29 -10.87
N ASN A 258 10.00 3.58 -9.70
CA ASN A 258 10.76 3.62 -8.47
C ASN A 258 11.31 2.24 -8.07
N HIS A 259 12.52 2.24 -7.53
CA HIS A 259 13.19 1.10 -6.91
C HIS A 259 13.75 1.51 -5.54
N MET A 260 14.44 0.63 -4.86
CA MET A 260 15.02 0.88 -3.54
C MET A 260 16.47 1.34 -3.69
N LYS A 261 16.81 2.54 -3.19
CA LYS A 261 18.21 2.98 -3.00
C LYS A 261 18.54 2.87 -1.52
N ILE A 262 19.55 2.09 -1.18
CA ILE A 262 19.88 1.77 0.21
C ILE A 262 21.13 2.56 0.61
N TYR A 263 21.02 3.23 1.77
CA TYR A 263 22.09 4.06 2.34
C TYR A 263 22.35 3.71 3.80
N ASP A 264 23.60 3.85 4.23
CA ASP A 264 23.98 3.96 5.65
C ASP A 264 23.89 5.43 6.05
N LEU A 265 22.93 5.73 6.91
CA LEU A 265 22.71 7.04 7.55
C LEU A 265 22.99 6.94 9.06
N SER A 266 23.87 6.04 9.50
CA SER A 266 24.30 5.94 10.90
C SER A 266 24.91 7.25 11.38
N ASP A 267 25.64 7.98 10.52
CA ASP A 267 25.98 9.39 10.65
C ASP A 267 25.08 10.18 9.68
N PRO A 268 24.03 10.84 10.17
CA PRO A 268 23.08 11.52 9.28
C PRO A 268 23.67 12.71 8.51
N ALA A 269 24.84 13.20 8.93
CA ALA A 269 25.57 14.25 8.20
C ALA A 269 26.43 13.70 7.05
N LYS A 270 26.69 12.38 7.02
CA LYS A 270 27.57 11.72 6.05
C LYS A 270 26.93 10.47 5.46
N PRO A 271 25.90 10.62 4.62
CA PRO A 271 25.25 9.51 3.96
C PRO A 271 26.24 8.66 3.16
N ALA A 272 26.21 7.34 3.32
CA ALA A 272 27.03 6.42 2.54
C ALA A 272 26.15 5.50 1.71
N TYR A 273 26.32 5.52 0.39
CA TYR A 273 25.58 4.66 -0.52
C TYR A 273 25.99 3.19 -0.35
N ILE A 274 25.01 2.30 -0.29
CA ILE A 274 25.23 0.85 -0.21
C ILE A 274 24.91 0.20 -1.56
N ARG A 275 23.65 0.32 -2.04
CA ARG A 275 23.21 -0.29 -3.29
C ARG A 275 21.80 0.13 -3.72
N ASP A 276 21.45 -0.26 -4.94
CA ASP A 276 20.09 -0.29 -5.44
C ASP A 276 19.53 -1.70 -5.44
N PHE A 277 18.20 -1.84 -5.29
CA PHE A 277 17.49 -3.10 -5.35
C PHE A 277 16.03 -2.90 -5.78
N GLY A 278 15.45 -3.93 -6.42
CA GLY A 278 14.06 -3.94 -6.87
C GLY A 278 13.56 -5.35 -7.22
N LEU A 279 12.51 -5.43 -8.00
CA LEU A 279 12.04 -6.69 -8.55
C LEU A 279 12.98 -7.17 -9.66
N LEU A 280 13.09 -8.49 -9.79
CA LEU A 280 13.76 -9.08 -10.94
C LEU A 280 13.13 -8.56 -12.24
N GLY A 281 13.96 -8.12 -13.16
CA GLY A 281 13.54 -7.45 -14.41
C GLY A 281 13.60 -5.93 -14.34
N GLN A 282 13.71 -5.31 -13.15
CA GLN A 282 13.93 -3.87 -13.01
C GLN A 282 15.39 -3.45 -13.17
N GLN A 283 16.34 -4.34 -12.90
CA GLN A 283 17.77 -4.04 -12.97
C GLN A 283 18.20 -3.61 -14.39
N PRO A 284 19.24 -2.77 -14.53
CA PRO A 284 19.65 -2.20 -15.82
C PRO A 284 19.92 -3.24 -16.91
N ASN A 285 20.56 -4.35 -16.55
CA ASN A 285 20.92 -5.44 -17.49
C ASN A 285 19.79 -6.39 -17.81
N ALA A 286 18.62 -6.28 -17.18
CA ALA A 286 17.53 -7.20 -17.42
C ALA A 286 17.14 -7.20 -18.90
N THR A 287 17.08 -8.37 -19.50
CA THR A 287 16.40 -8.58 -20.76
C THR A 287 14.89 -8.48 -20.54
N SER A 288 14.13 -8.08 -21.54
CA SER A 288 12.73 -7.67 -21.41
C SER A 288 11.76 -8.73 -20.88
N HIS A 289 12.23 -9.94 -20.55
CA HIS A 289 11.42 -11.06 -20.09
C HIS A 289 12.07 -11.90 -18.98
N GLU A 290 13.16 -11.41 -18.38
CA GLU A 290 13.70 -12.03 -17.18
C GLU A 290 12.82 -11.65 -16.00
N GLY A 291 12.05 -12.61 -15.51
CA GLY A 291 11.28 -12.43 -14.31
C GLY A 291 9.78 -12.26 -14.50
N LEU A 292 9.13 -12.16 -13.38
CA LEU A 292 7.69 -12.12 -13.24
C LEU A 292 7.19 -10.70 -13.54
N ALA A 293 6.40 -10.57 -14.58
CA ALA A 293 5.60 -9.40 -14.95
C ALA A 293 6.38 -8.09 -15.23
N PRO A 294 5.77 -7.13 -15.93
CA PRO A 294 6.41 -5.85 -16.16
C PRO A 294 6.79 -5.22 -14.82
N ALA A 295 8.00 -4.76 -14.75
CA ALA A 295 8.53 -4.08 -13.60
C ALA A 295 7.64 -2.91 -13.24
N ILE A 296 7.05 -2.97 -12.07
CA ILE A 296 6.21 -1.93 -11.47
C ILE A 296 6.97 -1.29 -10.32
N GLY A 297 6.78 0.01 -10.14
CA GLY A 297 7.50 0.77 -9.12
C GLY A 297 7.23 0.27 -7.71
N ILE A 298 8.26 0.28 -6.87
CA ILE A 298 8.07 0.09 -5.43
C ILE A 298 7.30 1.27 -4.86
N HIS A 299 6.31 0.98 -4.01
CA HIS A 299 5.62 2.01 -3.24
C HIS A 299 6.35 2.32 -1.94
N GLY A 300 6.66 1.29 -1.15
CA GLY A 300 7.43 1.46 0.08
C GLY A 300 7.92 0.14 0.67
N PRO A 301 9.14 0.15 1.23
CA PRO A 301 9.65 -0.94 2.06
C PRO A 301 9.29 -0.73 3.52
N ILE A 302 9.28 -1.83 4.29
CA ILE A 302 9.29 -1.85 5.75
C ILE A 302 10.39 -2.81 6.18
N SER A 303 11.30 -2.36 7.02
CA SER A 303 12.31 -3.21 7.63
C SER A 303 11.97 -3.51 9.09
N THR A 304 12.26 -4.72 9.51
CA THR A 304 12.17 -5.15 10.92
C THR A 304 13.54 -5.20 11.60
N GLY A 305 14.53 -4.53 11.01
CA GLY A 305 15.86 -4.39 11.56
C GLY A 305 16.63 -5.72 11.68
N VAL A 306 17.57 -5.73 12.59
CA VAL A 306 18.47 -6.87 12.82
C VAL A 306 17.73 -8.05 13.47
N GLU A 307 16.79 -7.78 14.36
CA GLU A 307 16.13 -8.81 15.19
C GLU A 307 15.41 -9.86 14.32
N LYS A 308 14.54 -9.44 13.41
CA LYS A 308 13.81 -10.34 12.51
C LYS A 308 14.55 -10.55 11.19
N ASN A 309 15.50 -9.70 10.86
CA ASN A 309 16.31 -9.75 9.64
C ASN A 309 15.46 -9.79 8.36
N ARG A 310 14.40 -8.98 8.29
CA ARG A 310 13.48 -8.93 7.12
C ARG A 310 13.30 -7.52 6.59
N VAL A 311 13.14 -7.45 5.28
CA VAL A 311 12.60 -6.29 4.58
C VAL A 311 11.43 -6.75 3.75
N TYR A 312 10.31 -6.08 3.89
CA TYR A 312 9.08 -6.30 3.15
C TYR A 312 8.91 -5.17 2.15
N ALA A 313 8.66 -5.49 0.90
CA ALA A 313 8.56 -4.51 -0.17
C ALA A 313 7.22 -4.63 -0.91
N ALA A 314 6.52 -3.51 -1.05
CA ALA A 314 5.23 -3.38 -1.72
C ALA A 314 5.41 -2.70 -3.07
N TYR A 315 4.83 -3.27 -4.13
CA TYR A 315 4.92 -2.78 -5.50
C TYR A 315 3.55 -2.64 -6.14
N GLY A 316 3.41 -1.69 -7.06
CA GLY A 316 2.33 -1.65 -8.04
C GLY A 316 1.01 -1.15 -7.52
N THR A 317 0.99 -0.05 -6.77
CA THR A 317 -0.26 0.65 -6.44
C THR A 317 -1.07 0.95 -7.68
N GLY A 318 -2.39 0.76 -7.61
CA GLY A 318 -3.32 1.00 -8.72
C GLY A 318 -3.16 0.03 -9.91
N SER A 319 -2.48 -1.11 -9.72
CA SER A 319 -2.30 -2.15 -10.73
C SER A 319 -2.19 -3.53 -10.07
N ASN A 320 -1.74 -4.54 -10.82
CA ASN A 320 -1.46 -5.86 -10.25
C ASN A 320 -0.24 -5.78 -9.33
N GLY A 321 -0.47 -5.74 -8.03
CA GLY A 321 0.57 -5.57 -7.02
C GLY A 321 1.45 -6.79 -6.84
N VAL A 322 2.64 -6.53 -6.31
CA VAL A 322 3.59 -7.57 -5.90
C VAL A 322 4.07 -7.28 -4.49
N ILE A 323 4.20 -8.33 -3.71
CA ILE A 323 4.83 -8.30 -2.39
C ILE A 323 6.09 -9.16 -2.45
N GLN A 324 7.18 -8.63 -1.92
CA GLN A 324 8.45 -9.33 -1.83
C GLN A 324 8.91 -9.36 -0.37
N ILE A 325 9.32 -10.54 0.10
CA ILE A 325 9.90 -10.77 1.43
C ILE A 325 11.39 -11.02 1.25
N LEU A 326 12.22 -10.23 1.89
CA LEU A 326 13.65 -10.23 1.69
C LEU A 326 14.40 -10.55 2.99
N ASP A 327 15.47 -11.33 2.90
CA ASP A 327 16.51 -11.44 3.92
C ASP A 327 17.31 -10.15 3.95
N ARG A 328 17.19 -9.38 5.04
CA ARG A 328 17.85 -8.09 5.21
C ARG A 328 19.37 -8.18 5.11
N LYS A 329 19.96 -9.19 5.78
CA LYS A 329 21.42 -9.37 5.79
C LYS A 329 21.94 -9.65 4.38
N LYS A 330 21.31 -10.57 3.65
CA LYS A 330 21.66 -10.86 2.26
C LYS A 330 21.46 -9.63 1.37
N LEU A 331 20.35 -8.89 1.55
CA LEU A 331 20.09 -7.66 0.82
C LEU A 331 21.22 -6.64 0.98
N LEU A 332 21.81 -6.54 2.18
CA LEU A 332 22.88 -5.58 2.46
C LEU A 332 24.28 -6.06 2.09
N THR A 333 24.51 -7.38 1.95
CA THR A 333 25.87 -7.95 1.81
C THR A 333 26.10 -8.80 0.57
N ALA A 334 25.06 -9.24 -0.14
CA ALA A 334 25.17 -10.24 -1.20
C ALA A 334 25.79 -9.74 -2.51
N PHE A 335 26.03 -8.42 -2.65
CA PHE A 335 26.46 -7.84 -3.91
C PHE A 335 27.71 -6.96 -3.72
N GLU A 336 28.65 -7.12 -4.61
CA GLU A 336 29.82 -6.22 -4.69
C GLU A 336 29.60 -5.06 -5.65
N ASN A 337 28.75 -5.24 -6.68
CA ASN A 337 28.44 -4.21 -7.65
C ASN A 337 26.93 -4.07 -7.85
N SER A 338 26.35 -3.03 -7.29
CA SER A 338 24.91 -2.80 -7.29
C SER A 338 24.36 -2.07 -8.52
N LEU A 339 25.23 -1.56 -9.42
CA LEU A 339 24.78 -0.83 -10.60
C LEU A 339 24.25 -1.77 -11.68
N ASN A 340 24.77 -3.00 -11.75
CA ASN A 340 24.38 -3.99 -12.75
C ASN A 340 24.25 -5.40 -12.12
N PRO A 341 23.34 -5.61 -11.18
CA PRO A 341 23.18 -6.91 -10.53
C PRO A 341 22.71 -7.97 -11.52
N THR A 342 23.24 -9.20 -11.36
CA THR A 342 22.80 -10.36 -12.12
C THR A 342 21.43 -10.86 -11.64
N THR A 343 20.79 -11.76 -12.40
CA THR A 343 19.55 -12.43 -12.00
C THR A 343 19.73 -13.17 -10.67
N GLU A 344 20.86 -13.87 -10.48
CA GLU A 344 21.16 -14.60 -9.25
C GLU A 344 21.28 -13.66 -8.05
N GLU A 345 21.96 -12.54 -8.22
CA GLU A 345 22.10 -11.52 -7.19
C GLU A 345 20.76 -10.88 -6.82
N MET A 346 19.88 -10.64 -7.78
CA MET A 346 18.53 -10.13 -7.53
C MET A 346 17.67 -11.10 -6.75
N LEU A 347 17.84 -12.41 -6.95
CA LEU A 347 17.08 -13.45 -6.27
C LEU A 347 17.68 -13.86 -4.92
N ALA A 348 18.98 -13.67 -4.70
CA ALA A 348 19.66 -14.13 -3.49
C ALA A 348 19.03 -13.67 -2.16
N PRO A 349 18.54 -12.43 -2.00
CA PRO A 349 17.87 -12.02 -0.76
C PRO A 349 16.39 -12.39 -0.72
N GLN A 350 15.77 -12.84 -1.82
CA GLN A 350 14.33 -13.12 -1.86
C GLN A 350 14.00 -14.41 -1.10
N LEU A 351 13.14 -14.29 -0.09
CA LEU A 351 12.62 -15.43 0.69
C LEU A 351 11.20 -15.80 0.28
N GLY A 352 10.40 -14.79 -0.10
CA GLY A 352 9.02 -14.97 -0.52
C GLY A 352 8.59 -13.94 -1.55
N TYR A 353 7.57 -14.33 -2.29
CA TYR A 353 6.99 -13.53 -3.35
C TYR A 353 5.52 -13.89 -3.52
N ILE A 354 4.66 -12.88 -3.68
CA ILE A 354 3.26 -13.08 -4.03
C ILE A 354 2.79 -12.00 -4.99
N THR A 355 2.09 -12.41 -6.05
CA THR A 355 1.36 -11.51 -6.94
C THR A 355 -0.05 -11.32 -6.40
N MET A 356 -0.47 -10.08 -6.26
CA MET A 356 -1.82 -9.76 -5.84
C MET A 356 -2.85 -10.11 -6.93
N SER A 357 -4.12 -10.15 -6.54
CA SER A 357 -5.22 -10.28 -7.49
C SER A 357 -5.20 -9.15 -8.52
N PRO A 358 -5.70 -9.36 -9.76
CA PRO A 358 -5.85 -8.28 -10.75
C PRO A 358 -6.50 -7.03 -10.13
N ASP A 359 -6.00 -5.87 -10.51
CA ASP A 359 -6.41 -4.54 -10.03
C ASP A 359 -6.21 -4.29 -8.52
N GLN A 360 -5.55 -5.21 -7.80
CA GLN A 360 -5.16 -5.02 -6.41
C GLN A 360 -3.66 -4.69 -6.34
N GLY A 361 -3.33 -3.45 -6.01
CA GLY A 361 -1.95 -3.03 -5.78
C GLY A 361 -1.50 -3.34 -4.36
N ALA A 362 -0.20 -3.28 -4.10
CA ALA A 362 0.33 -3.32 -2.74
C ALA A 362 0.88 -1.95 -2.37
N HIS A 363 0.23 -1.29 -1.38
CA HIS A 363 0.64 0.02 -0.89
C HIS A 363 1.58 -0.08 0.32
N THR A 364 1.13 -0.78 1.36
CA THR A 364 1.88 -1.05 2.59
C THR A 364 1.94 -2.55 2.81
N VAL A 365 3.01 -3.06 3.39
CA VAL A 365 3.19 -4.48 3.72
C VAL A 365 3.70 -4.58 5.15
N PHE A 366 2.77 -4.53 6.11
CA PHE A 366 3.09 -4.44 7.53
C PHE A 366 3.08 -5.83 8.18
N PRO A 367 4.22 -6.35 8.68
CA PRO A 367 4.29 -7.66 9.31
C PRO A 367 3.75 -7.64 10.73
N VAL A 368 3.05 -8.71 11.11
CA VAL A 368 2.52 -8.94 12.45
C VAL A 368 2.93 -10.33 12.91
N TYR A 369 3.87 -10.40 13.82
CA TYR A 369 4.48 -11.65 14.24
C TYR A 369 3.80 -12.30 15.45
N GLY A 370 3.76 -13.62 15.45
CA GLY A 370 3.45 -14.42 16.61
C GLY A 370 2.01 -14.33 17.09
N VAL A 371 1.05 -14.09 16.19
CA VAL A 371 -0.37 -14.05 16.52
C VAL A 371 -0.85 -15.44 16.95
N PRO A 372 -1.36 -15.61 18.19
CA PRO A 372 -1.85 -16.89 18.65
C PRO A 372 -3.17 -17.25 17.95
N ILE A 373 -3.33 -18.53 17.61
CA ILE A 373 -4.57 -19.06 17.02
C ILE A 373 -5.07 -20.19 17.91
N PRO A 374 -5.89 -19.88 18.93
CA PRO A 374 -6.30 -20.83 19.96
C PRO A 374 -7.02 -22.06 19.43
N GLU A 375 -7.86 -21.90 18.41
CA GLU A 375 -8.67 -22.97 17.84
C GLU A 375 -7.86 -24.10 17.21
N PHE A 376 -6.65 -23.78 16.74
CA PHE A 376 -5.77 -24.73 16.06
C PHE A 376 -4.61 -25.24 16.91
N GLN A 377 -4.49 -24.77 18.16
CA GLN A 377 -3.36 -25.13 19.03
C GLN A 377 -3.22 -26.64 19.29
N GLY A 378 -4.33 -27.37 19.29
CA GLY A 378 -4.34 -28.81 19.51
C GLY A 378 -3.87 -29.64 18.30
N HIS A 379 -3.86 -29.08 17.11
CA HIS A 379 -3.68 -29.83 15.87
C HIS A 379 -2.35 -29.55 15.14
N THR A 380 -1.62 -28.51 15.53
CA THR A 380 -0.38 -28.15 14.85
C THR A 380 0.74 -27.80 15.83
N ALA A 381 1.99 -28.03 15.41
CA ALA A 381 3.15 -27.50 16.13
C ALA A 381 3.23 -25.96 16.05
N LEU A 382 2.54 -25.34 15.09
CA LEU A 382 2.53 -23.90 14.82
C LEU A 382 1.34 -23.26 15.52
N ARG A 383 1.47 -23.02 16.83
CA ARG A 383 0.43 -22.37 17.66
C ARG A 383 0.32 -20.87 17.44
N LYS A 384 1.23 -20.31 16.68
CA LYS A 384 1.27 -18.90 16.33
C LYS A 384 1.46 -18.76 14.83
N ARG A 385 0.91 -17.69 14.27
CA ARG A 385 1.10 -17.32 12.87
C ARG A 385 1.79 -15.98 12.76
N ASP A 386 2.65 -15.88 11.77
CA ASP A 386 3.18 -14.61 11.33
C ASP A 386 2.31 -14.12 10.18
N LEU A 387 1.79 -12.92 10.33
CA LEU A 387 0.81 -12.34 9.42
C LEU A 387 1.39 -11.12 8.72
N MET A 388 0.72 -10.68 7.65
CA MET A 388 1.03 -9.44 6.94
C MET A 388 -0.25 -8.72 6.58
N ILE A 389 -0.33 -7.43 6.92
CA ILE A 389 -1.42 -6.53 6.56
C ILE A 389 -1.04 -5.81 5.29
N VAL A 390 -1.90 -5.88 4.26
CA VAL A 390 -1.66 -5.33 2.93
C VAL A 390 -2.87 -4.57 2.43
N PRO A 391 -2.93 -3.24 2.58
CA PRO A 391 -3.90 -2.43 1.86
C PRO A 391 -3.55 -2.32 0.39
N SER A 392 -4.60 -2.41 -0.48
CA SER A 392 -4.52 -2.08 -1.89
C SER A 392 -4.97 -0.65 -2.09
N GLU A 393 -4.12 0.20 -2.65
CA GLU A 393 -4.50 1.58 -2.89
C GLU A 393 -5.54 1.70 -4.00
N SER A 394 -6.65 2.40 -3.71
CA SER A 394 -7.61 2.82 -4.72
C SER A 394 -7.12 4.08 -5.42
N SER A 395 -6.80 4.01 -6.70
CA SER A 395 -6.42 5.16 -7.49
C SER A 395 -7.62 5.79 -8.22
N ARG A 396 -7.65 7.14 -8.28
CA ARG A 396 -8.57 7.94 -9.10
C ARG A 396 -10.08 7.67 -8.95
N GLY A 397 -10.55 7.07 -7.84
CA GLY A 397 -11.96 6.74 -7.67
C GLY A 397 -12.49 5.63 -8.60
N GLU A 398 -11.61 4.87 -9.20
CA GLU A 398 -11.93 3.84 -10.21
C GLU A 398 -12.98 2.85 -9.74
N HIS A 399 -12.95 2.47 -8.47
CA HIS A 399 -13.95 1.56 -7.89
C HIS A 399 -15.41 2.08 -8.01
N CYS A 400 -15.60 3.39 -7.92
CA CYS A 400 -16.91 4.03 -8.02
C CYS A 400 -17.29 4.42 -9.45
N ALA A 401 -16.33 4.54 -10.34
CA ALA A 401 -16.57 4.92 -11.72
C ALA A 401 -17.05 3.72 -12.54
N PRO A 402 -18.17 3.82 -13.27
CA PRO A 402 -18.54 2.77 -14.21
C PRO A 402 -17.52 2.73 -15.35
N GLY A 403 -17.08 1.53 -15.74
CA GLY A 403 -16.30 1.31 -16.95
C GLY A 403 -17.09 1.64 -18.22
N PRO A 404 -16.43 1.58 -19.40
CA PRO A 404 -17.06 1.92 -20.69
C PRO A 404 -18.32 1.13 -21.01
N ASN A 405 -18.46 -0.06 -20.43
CA ASN A 405 -19.60 -0.96 -20.62
C ASN A 405 -20.59 -0.93 -19.45
N GLY A 406 -20.45 0.02 -18.51
CA GLY A 406 -21.27 0.09 -17.30
C GLY A 406 -20.86 -0.90 -16.20
N ASP A 407 -19.82 -1.70 -16.40
CA ASP A 407 -19.18 -2.52 -15.39
C ASP A 407 -18.40 -1.66 -14.39
N ARG A 408 -18.17 -2.19 -13.19
CA ARG A 408 -17.32 -1.55 -12.18
C ARG A 408 -16.04 -2.33 -11.98
N PRO A 409 -14.89 -1.67 -11.76
CA PRO A 409 -13.66 -2.33 -11.34
C PRO A 409 -13.87 -3.12 -10.04
N ALA A 410 -12.96 -4.05 -9.78
CA ALA A 410 -12.97 -4.77 -8.51
C ALA A 410 -12.79 -3.79 -7.32
N PRO A 411 -13.49 -4.02 -6.18
CA PRO A 411 -13.29 -3.18 -5.01
C PRO A 411 -11.84 -3.24 -4.53
N HIS A 412 -11.27 -2.09 -4.23
CA HIS A 412 -9.98 -2.00 -3.56
C HIS A 412 -10.13 -2.38 -2.09
N LEU A 413 -9.51 -3.49 -1.72
CA LEU A 413 -9.59 -4.11 -0.41
C LEU A 413 -8.27 -3.94 0.34
N ALA A 414 -8.27 -4.30 1.62
CA ALA A 414 -7.04 -4.68 2.29
C ALA A 414 -7.06 -6.19 2.56
N PHE A 415 -5.89 -6.78 2.70
CA PHE A 415 -5.70 -8.23 2.82
C PHE A 415 -4.93 -8.56 4.09
N LEU A 416 -5.25 -9.69 4.70
CA LEU A 416 -4.46 -10.32 5.74
C LEU A 416 -3.88 -11.62 5.16
N LEU A 417 -2.56 -11.69 5.10
CA LEU A 417 -1.82 -12.85 4.58
C LEU A 417 -1.17 -13.61 5.73
N ASP A 418 -1.11 -14.93 5.64
CA ASP A 418 -0.23 -15.77 6.46
C ASP A 418 1.16 -15.82 5.80
N ILE A 419 2.17 -15.38 6.51
CA ILE A 419 3.57 -15.42 6.10
C ILE A 419 4.42 -16.34 7.00
N THR A 420 3.78 -17.20 7.79
CA THR A 420 4.47 -18.16 8.66
C THR A 420 5.45 -19.04 7.84
N VAL A 421 5.07 -19.35 6.61
CA VAL A 421 5.96 -19.95 5.60
C VAL A 421 6.25 -18.89 4.54
N GLU A 422 7.31 -18.12 4.75
CA GLU A 422 7.65 -16.95 3.93
C GLU A 422 7.78 -17.26 2.43
N ALA A 423 8.23 -18.47 2.08
CA ALA A 423 8.34 -18.91 0.68
C ALA A 423 6.98 -19.15 0.00
N ALA A 424 5.90 -19.21 0.77
CA ALA A 424 4.54 -19.47 0.29
C ALA A 424 3.51 -18.65 1.05
N PRO A 425 3.52 -17.32 0.92
CA PRO A 425 2.52 -16.46 1.56
C PRO A 425 1.11 -16.84 1.11
N TRP A 426 0.14 -16.83 2.04
CA TRP A 426 -1.22 -17.27 1.76
C TRP A 426 -2.26 -16.26 2.26
N PRO A 427 -3.24 -15.85 1.44
CA PRO A 427 -4.31 -14.96 1.88
C PRO A 427 -5.26 -15.69 2.86
N LEU A 428 -5.55 -15.07 4.01
CA LEU A 428 -6.48 -15.57 5.01
C LEU A 428 -7.80 -14.84 4.98
N SER A 429 -7.76 -13.52 5.04
CA SER A 429 -8.93 -12.66 5.13
C SER A 429 -8.79 -11.41 4.29
N THR A 430 -9.93 -10.79 4.01
CA THR A 430 -10.00 -9.46 3.39
C THR A 430 -10.71 -8.49 4.33
N PHE A 431 -10.25 -7.25 4.34
CA PHE A 431 -10.92 -6.14 4.97
C PHE A 431 -11.72 -5.39 3.90
N ARG A 432 -12.99 -5.19 4.17
CA ARG A 432 -13.90 -4.54 3.21
C ARG A 432 -14.84 -3.58 3.92
N VAL A 433 -14.89 -2.35 3.45
CA VAL A 433 -15.93 -1.38 3.82
C VAL A 433 -17.04 -1.49 2.77
N PRO A 434 -18.29 -1.78 3.17
CA PRO A 434 -19.42 -1.75 2.25
C PRO A 434 -19.65 -0.34 1.69
N GLU A 435 -19.97 -0.23 0.42
CA GLU A 435 -20.16 1.06 -0.28
C GLU A 435 -21.49 1.72 0.07
N THR A 436 -22.55 0.90 0.09
CA THR A 436 -23.96 1.35 0.10
C THR A 436 -24.35 2.04 1.39
N PRO A 437 -24.01 1.53 2.60
CA PRO A 437 -24.51 2.15 3.83
C PRO A 437 -24.06 3.58 4.03
N GLY A 438 -22.84 3.90 3.57
CA GLY A 438 -22.27 5.24 3.66
C GLY A 438 -22.45 6.09 2.41
N ASP A 439 -23.09 5.56 1.36
CA ASP A 439 -23.18 6.17 0.04
C ASP A 439 -21.81 6.70 -0.47
N PHE A 440 -20.76 5.91 -0.24
CA PHE A 440 -19.39 6.37 -0.47
C PHE A 440 -19.09 6.67 -1.94
N CYS A 441 -19.72 5.96 -2.87
CA CYS A 441 -19.62 6.27 -4.28
C CYS A 441 -20.43 7.52 -4.67
N GLY A 442 -21.62 7.70 -4.08
CA GLY A 442 -22.47 8.89 -4.33
C GLY A 442 -21.86 10.19 -3.82
N LYS A 443 -21.07 10.14 -2.75
CA LYS A 443 -20.34 11.30 -2.21
C LYS A 443 -19.26 11.83 -3.15
N GLY A 444 -18.79 11.02 -4.10
CA GLY A 444 -17.63 11.31 -4.92
C GLY A 444 -16.29 11.12 -4.19
N GLY A 445 -15.20 11.46 -4.87
CA GLY A 445 -13.85 11.22 -4.36
C GLY A 445 -13.40 9.79 -4.57
N ARG A 446 -12.22 9.44 -4.07
CA ARG A 446 -11.73 8.07 -4.05
C ARG A 446 -12.42 7.30 -2.94
N PHE A 447 -12.78 6.06 -3.21
CA PHE A 447 -13.27 5.10 -2.23
C PHE A 447 -12.45 3.80 -2.31
N GLY A 448 -12.07 3.25 -1.19
CA GLY A 448 -11.23 2.05 -1.07
C GLY A 448 -10.12 2.24 -0.05
N ALA A 449 -9.39 1.18 0.23
CA ALA A 449 -8.23 1.21 1.10
C ALA A 449 -7.14 2.12 0.50
N HIS A 450 -6.32 2.72 1.39
CA HIS A 450 -5.11 3.43 1.00
C HIS A 450 -3.90 2.89 1.78
N SER A 451 -3.79 3.18 3.07
CA SER A 451 -2.67 2.74 3.89
C SER A 451 -3.11 2.06 5.18
N SER A 452 -2.21 1.34 5.82
CA SER A 452 -2.34 0.91 7.21
C SER A 452 -1.32 1.64 8.09
N THR A 453 -1.55 1.63 9.41
CA THR A 453 -0.50 2.02 10.37
C THR A 453 0.74 1.15 10.18
N GLU A 454 1.90 1.74 10.48
CA GLU A 454 3.22 1.08 10.46
C GLU A 454 3.82 1.00 11.87
N SER A 455 2.96 1.05 12.87
CA SER A 455 3.35 1.11 14.27
C SER A 455 3.41 -0.27 14.91
N PHE A 456 4.55 -0.56 15.56
CA PHE A 456 4.73 -1.74 16.42
C PHE A 456 4.28 -1.47 17.87
N TYR A 457 3.39 -0.52 18.11
CA TYR A 457 2.88 -0.16 19.43
C TYR A 457 2.27 -1.38 20.13
N PRO A 458 2.88 -1.90 21.21
CA PRO A 458 2.55 -3.22 21.76
C PRO A 458 1.10 -3.43 22.17
N PRO A 459 0.37 -2.44 22.73
CA PRO A 459 -1.03 -2.61 23.07
C PRO A 459 -1.95 -2.92 21.89
N TYR A 460 -1.61 -2.45 20.66
CA TYR A 460 -2.41 -2.63 19.45
C TYR A 460 -1.86 -3.71 18.52
N TYR A 461 -0.54 -3.92 18.58
CA TYR A 461 0.15 -4.88 17.71
C TYR A 461 -0.36 -6.29 17.91
N GLY A 462 -0.71 -6.96 16.82
CA GLY A 462 -1.29 -8.30 16.84
C GLY A 462 -2.75 -8.38 17.28
N LYS A 463 -3.38 -7.24 17.61
CA LYS A 463 -4.80 -7.17 17.98
C LYS A 463 -5.62 -6.36 16.99
N LEU A 464 -5.09 -5.24 16.51
CA LEU A 464 -5.80 -4.32 15.64
C LEU A 464 -5.06 -4.12 14.33
N ALA A 465 -5.82 -4.04 13.23
CA ALA A 465 -5.40 -3.45 11.96
C ALA A 465 -6.13 -2.11 11.78
N ILE A 466 -5.39 -1.05 11.50
CA ILE A 466 -5.93 0.30 11.37
C ILE A 466 -5.58 0.82 9.99
N PHE A 467 -6.60 1.27 9.26
CA PHE A 467 -6.47 1.71 7.87
C PHE A 467 -7.00 3.12 7.67
N SER A 468 -6.44 3.80 6.69
CA SER A 468 -7.09 4.91 6.00
C SER A 468 -7.88 4.36 4.81
N TRP A 469 -9.09 4.91 4.58
CA TRP A 469 -10.01 4.43 3.55
C TRP A 469 -10.64 5.60 2.78
N PHE A 470 -9.81 6.47 2.23
CA PHE A 470 -10.18 7.70 1.52
C PHE A 470 -11.44 8.39 2.05
N ASN A 471 -12.53 8.47 1.27
CA ASN A 471 -13.78 9.14 1.68
C ASN A 471 -14.59 8.37 2.73
N ALA A 472 -14.18 7.16 3.09
CA ALA A 472 -14.73 6.39 4.19
C ALA A 472 -13.95 6.53 5.52
N GLY A 473 -12.93 7.37 5.57
CA GLY A 473 -12.26 7.76 6.82
C GLY A 473 -11.25 6.75 7.35
N THR A 474 -11.06 6.77 8.66
CA THR A 474 -10.21 5.82 9.39
C THR A 474 -11.02 4.61 9.83
N ARG A 475 -10.49 3.42 9.64
CA ARG A 475 -11.15 2.13 9.91
C ARG A 475 -10.29 1.25 10.80
N VAL A 476 -10.89 0.53 11.74
CA VAL A 476 -10.20 -0.33 12.71
C VAL A 476 -10.84 -1.71 12.74
N TRP A 477 -10.02 -2.73 12.59
CA TRP A 477 -10.45 -4.14 12.67
C TRP A 477 -9.75 -4.89 13.79
N ASP A 478 -10.48 -5.76 14.47
CA ASP A 478 -9.95 -6.81 15.34
C ASP A 478 -9.40 -7.95 14.46
N ILE A 479 -8.12 -8.25 14.60
CA ILE A 479 -7.41 -9.29 13.83
C ILE A 479 -6.96 -10.48 14.70
N ARG A 480 -7.42 -10.56 15.95
CA ARG A 480 -7.05 -11.65 16.87
C ARG A 480 -7.54 -13.02 16.37
N ASP A 481 -8.67 -13.03 15.65
CA ASP A 481 -9.04 -14.15 14.79
C ASP A 481 -8.72 -13.77 13.32
N PRO A 482 -7.59 -14.23 12.77
CA PRO A 482 -7.18 -13.86 11.42
C PRO A 482 -8.04 -14.49 10.32
N PHE A 483 -8.89 -15.45 10.63
CA PHE A 483 -9.83 -16.08 9.70
C PHE A 483 -11.18 -15.37 9.66
N ALA A 484 -11.50 -14.56 10.67
CA ALA A 484 -12.77 -13.87 10.83
C ALA A 484 -12.57 -12.43 11.38
N VAL A 485 -11.80 -11.63 10.66
CA VAL A 485 -11.52 -10.23 11.02
C VAL A 485 -12.82 -9.43 11.12
N GLN A 486 -12.94 -8.56 12.14
CA GLN A 486 -14.17 -7.80 12.41
C GLN A 486 -13.87 -6.31 12.52
N GLU A 487 -14.60 -5.46 11.81
CA GLU A 487 -14.55 -4.03 12.05
C GLU A 487 -15.08 -3.73 13.45
N VAL A 488 -14.33 -2.94 14.22
CA VAL A 488 -14.63 -2.61 15.61
C VAL A 488 -14.73 -1.11 15.88
N ALA A 489 -14.23 -0.27 14.97
CA ALA A 489 -14.35 1.18 15.06
C ALA A 489 -14.13 1.86 13.71
N TYR A 490 -14.71 3.05 13.58
CA TYR A 490 -14.37 3.97 12.49
C TYR A 490 -14.54 5.43 12.91
N PHE A 491 -13.87 6.31 12.15
CA PHE A 491 -14.03 7.76 12.22
C PHE A 491 -13.98 8.36 10.82
N ILE A 492 -15.03 9.07 10.44
CA ILE A 492 -15.16 9.78 9.16
C ILE A 492 -15.26 11.27 9.50
N PRO A 493 -14.24 12.10 9.20
CA PRO A 493 -14.33 13.52 9.46
C PRO A 493 -15.35 14.22 8.55
N ALA A 494 -15.90 15.31 9.02
CA ALA A 494 -16.68 16.21 8.17
C ALA A 494 -15.78 17.04 7.26
N PRO A 495 -16.21 17.37 6.03
CA PRO A 495 -15.59 18.43 5.26
C PRO A 495 -15.60 19.77 6.05
N ASN A 496 -14.59 20.59 5.81
CA ASN A 496 -14.48 21.91 6.43
C ASN A 496 -14.23 23.01 5.38
N LYS A 497 -13.95 24.24 5.82
CA LYS A 497 -13.71 25.39 4.92
C LYS A 497 -12.53 25.16 3.95
N ASN A 498 -11.56 24.38 4.36
CA ASN A 498 -10.34 24.11 3.59
C ASN A 498 -10.48 22.88 2.66
N THR A 499 -11.58 22.12 2.76
CA THR A 499 -11.77 20.91 1.97
C THR A 499 -11.74 21.22 0.48
N MET A 500 -10.81 20.60 -0.22
CA MET A 500 -10.67 20.68 -1.67
C MET A 500 -11.82 19.94 -2.38
N ALA A 501 -12.11 20.33 -3.62
CA ALA A 501 -13.07 19.63 -4.46
C ALA A 501 -12.38 18.55 -5.28
N PHE A 502 -12.80 17.31 -5.12
CA PHE A 502 -12.36 16.21 -5.96
C PHE A 502 -13.14 16.21 -7.27
N CYS A 503 -12.43 16.21 -8.39
CA CYS A 503 -13.00 16.36 -9.72
C CYS A 503 -12.89 15.09 -10.57
N PRO A 504 -13.61 14.98 -11.71
CA PRO A 504 -13.56 13.82 -12.60
C PRO A 504 -12.19 13.54 -13.22
N ASP A 505 -11.26 14.48 -13.16
CA ASP A 505 -9.85 14.27 -13.54
C ASP A 505 -9.06 13.41 -12.53
N GLY A 506 -9.70 13.03 -11.41
CA GLY A 506 -9.10 12.23 -10.35
C GLY A 506 -8.27 13.03 -9.34
N VAL A 507 -8.39 14.36 -9.37
CA VAL A 507 -7.56 15.31 -8.63
C VAL A 507 -8.41 16.12 -7.65
N SER A 508 -7.83 16.47 -6.49
CA SER A 508 -8.42 17.42 -5.54
C SER A 508 -7.93 18.83 -5.82
N HIS A 509 -8.84 19.74 -6.10
CA HIS A 509 -8.57 21.14 -6.43
C HIS A 509 -8.92 22.07 -5.25
N PRO A 510 -8.03 23.01 -4.88
CA PRO A 510 -8.30 23.96 -3.83
C PRO A 510 -9.40 24.95 -4.24
N ALA A 511 -10.06 25.55 -3.25
CA ALA A 511 -11.11 26.54 -3.51
C ALA A 511 -10.62 27.68 -4.41
N GLY A 512 -11.38 27.99 -5.46
CA GLY A 512 -11.04 29.02 -6.44
C GLY A 512 -10.22 28.52 -7.65
N ASP A 513 -9.83 27.24 -7.69
CA ASP A 513 -9.21 26.67 -8.88
C ASP A 513 -10.20 26.68 -10.05
N PRO A 514 -9.80 27.20 -11.25
CA PRO A 514 -10.68 27.27 -12.43
C PRO A 514 -11.08 25.88 -12.99
N LYS A 515 -10.43 24.81 -12.56
CA LYS A 515 -10.80 23.44 -12.92
C LYS A 515 -12.01 22.91 -12.16
N ILE A 516 -12.42 23.56 -11.08
CA ILE A 516 -13.61 23.16 -10.32
C ILE A 516 -14.87 23.39 -11.18
N THR A 517 -15.60 22.31 -11.41
CA THR A 517 -16.86 22.28 -12.14
C THR A 517 -17.99 21.78 -11.22
N PRO A 518 -19.27 21.88 -11.62
CA PRO A 518 -20.37 21.30 -10.86
C PRO A 518 -20.30 19.77 -10.68
N ALA A 519 -19.47 19.08 -11.46
CA ALA A 519 -19.21 17.64 -11.33
C ALA A 519 -18.16 17.30 -10.24
N CYS A 520 -17.49 18.32 -9.67
CA CYS A 520 -16.56 18.12 -8.57
C CYS A 520 -17.32 18.05 -7.23
N ALA A 521 -16.86 17.21 -6.32
CA ALA A 521 -17.45 17.02 -5.01
C ALA A 521 -16.48 17.46 -3.89
N LYS A 522 -16.96 18.28 -2.95
CA LYS A 522 -16.23 18.55 -1.70
C LYS A 522 -16.34 17.31 -0.80
N VAL A 523 -15.27 16.55 -0.70
CA VAL A 523 -15.26 15.29 0.04
C VAL A 523 -13.90 15.07 0.69
N ILE A 524 -13.93 14.50 1.89
CA ILE A 524 -12.70 14.11 2.60
C ILE A 524 -11.97 12.99 1.85
N GLN A 525 -10.66 12.97 2.00
CA GLN A 525 -9.79 11.95 1.41
C GLN A 525 -8.74 11.54 2.44
N THR A 526 -9.17 10.75 3.43
CA THR A 526 -8.27 10.26 4.49
C THR A 526 -7.13 9.47 3.84
N ASN A 527 -5.91 9.95 4.02
CA ASN A 527 -4.75 9.46 3.28
C ASN A 527 -3.96 8.43 4.06
N ASN A 528 -3.20 8.83 5.09
CA ASN A 528 -2.45 7.91 5.93
C ASN A 528 -2.88 8.03 7.39
N VAL A 529 -2.62 6.95 8.12
CA VAL A 529 -2.93 6.81 9.54
C VAL A 529 -1.74 6.26 10.29
N GLU A 530 -1.45 6.84 11.46
CA GLU A 530 -0.39 6.39 12.36
C GLU A 530 -0.81 6.46 13.82
N LEU A 531 0.04 5.90 14.71
CA LEU A 531 -0.16 5.88 16.15
C LEU A 531 0.97 6.62 16.85
N ASP A 532 0.66 7.14 18.04
CA ASP A 532 1.69 7.52 19.01
C ASP A 532 1.85 6.44 20.12
N ASP A 533 2.78 6.66 21.04
CA ASP A 533 3.05 5.76 22.17
C ASP A 533 2.01 5.84 23.30
N ARG A 534 1.04 6.76 23.18
CA ARG A 534 -0.14 6.89 24.06
C ARG A 534 -1.34 6.11 23.53
N GLY A 535 -1.25 5.57 22.31
CA GLY A 535 -2.33 4.89 21.62
C GLY A 535 -3.36 5.82 20.98
N LEU A 536 -3.02 7.09 20.77
CA LEU A 536 -3.82 7.98 19.94
C LEU A 536 -3.58 7.68 18.46
N ILE A 537 -4.64 7.78 17.68
CA ILE A 537 -4.65 7.52 16.26
C ILE A 537 -4.66 8.86 15.52
N TYR A 538 -3.74 9.02 14.57
CA TYR A 538 -3.58 10.23 13.78
C TYR A 538 -3.86 9.94 12.33
N SER A 539 -4.85 10.60 11.73
CA SER A 539 -5.07 10.50 10.29
C SER A 539 -4.93 11.84 9.60
N ALA A 540 -4.17 11.83 8.51
CA ALA A 540 -3.97 12.97 7.63
C ALA A 540 -4.96 12.91 6.46
N ASP A 541 -5.41 14.04 5.99
CA ASP A 541 -6.36 14.14 4.89
C ASP A 541 -5.76 14.89 3.70
N ARG A 542 -5.75 14.26 2.52
CA ARG A 542 -5.19 14.86 1.31
C ARG A 542 -6.11 15.92 0.68
N ALA A 543 -7.38 15.92 1.03
CA ALA A 543 -8.32 16.96 0.58
C ALA A 543 -8.28 18.24 1.45
N GLY A 544 -7.28 18.36 2.34
CA GLY A 544 -7.01 19.58 3.09
C GLY A 544 -7.88 19.76 4.34
N THR A 545 -8.58 18.73 4.82
CA THR A 545 -9.30 18.86 6.09
C THR A 545 -8.38 18.93 7.30
N GLY A 546 -7.13 18.43 7.17
CA GLY A 546 -6.09 18.55 8.18
C GLY A 546 -5.68 17.22 8.81
N LEU A 547 -5.17 17.30 10.05
CA LEU A 547 -4.77 16.18 10.91
C LEU A 547 -5.83 15.96 11.97
N HIS A 548 -6.42 14.77 11.99
CA HIS A 548 -7.40 14.35 12.99
C HIS A 548 -6.73 13.45 14.02
N ILE A 549 -6.90 13.75 15.29
CA ILE A 549 -6.36 13.00 16.43
C ILE A 549 -7.52 12.30 17.12
N MET A 550 -7.48 10.99 17.22
CA MET A 550 -8.60 10.17 17.70
C MET A 550 -8.16 9.23 18.81
N ARG A 551 -9.13 8.82 19.62
CA ARG A 551 -8.94 7.74 20.62
C ARG A 551 -10.02 6.68 20.46
N LEU A 552 -9.66 5.43 20.76
CA LEU A 552 -10.61 4.32 20.78
C LEU A 552 -11.49 4.39 22.02
N THR A 553 -12.76 4.03 21.83
CA THR A 553 -13.78 3.92 22.88
C THR A 553 -14.53 2.59 22.74
N GLY A 554 -15.47 2.32 23.64
CA GLY A 554 -16.35 1.16 23.56
C GLY A 554 -15.61 -0.16 23.28
N ARG A 555 -16.19 -1.00 22.43
CA ARG A 555 -15.65 -2.34 22.10
C ARG A 555 -14.21 -2.32 21.55
N ALA A 556 -13.83 -1.32 20.79
CA ALA A 556 -12.48 -1.25 20.24
C ALA A 556 -11.43 -1.10 21.36
N LYS A 557 -11.76 -0.34 22.40
CA LYS A 557 -10.92 -0.22 23.62
C LYS A 557 -10.87 -1.55 24.38
N ASP A 558 -11.97 -2.32 24.42
CA ASP A 558 -12.01 -3.62 25.08
C ASP A 558 -11.13 -4.65 24.38
N VAL A 559 -11.08 -4.63 23.05
CA VAL A 559 -10.15 -5.47 22.25
C VAL A 559 -8.70 -5.22 22.65
N VAL A 560 -8.33 -3.96 22.83
CA VAL A 560 -6.97 -3.57 23.26
C VAL A 560 -6.68 -4.04 24.68
N ALA A 561 -7.65 -3.88 25.59
CA ALA A 561 -7.51 -4.25 27.01
C ALA A 561 -7.47 -5.78 27.23
N ALA A 562 -7.99 -6.58 26.31
CA ALA A 562 -7.99 -8.03 26.40
C ALA A 562 -6.54 -8.58 26.43
N LYS A 563 -6.27 -9.48 27.41
CA LYS A 563 -4.96 -10.12 27.61
C LYS A 563 -4.72 -11.25 26.60
#